data_ec3da9b3920b7f3838827da749447ef3
#
_entry.id   ec3da9b3920b7f3838827da749447ef3
#
_cell.length_a   1.000
_cell.length_b   1.000
_cell.length_c   1.000
_cell.angle_alpha   90.00
_cell.angle_beta   90.00
_cell.angle_gamma   90.00
#
_symmetry.space_group_name_H-M   'P 1'
#
loop_
_entity.id
_entity.type
_entity.pdbx_description
1 polymer ?
#
loop_
_entity_poly.entity_id
_entity_poly.type
_entity_poly.pdbx_seq_one_letter_code
_entity_poly.pdbx_strand_id
1 'polypeptide(L)'
;MYYTVEEITKALSKATEIINQRTVEKGFIRGYSDCFCFLIEYDKALRNNKSKADEIFKNIKYNSAREFLIQLRKNKLDLKTFARYSGYEIRNNLRPRYGDIAYTDGSAIIAGNGHWVTTDENNSGVKQGARLQFKENRMHLIARPLRKES
;
A
#
# COMPACT_ATOMS: atom_id res chain seq x y z
N MET A 1 18.89 -6.87 0.78
CA MET A 1 17.75 -7.60 0.27
C MET A 1 16.42 -7.03 0.74
N TYR A 2 16.12 -7.09 2.03
CA TYR A 2 14.94 -6.38 2.56
C TYR A 2 15.33 -5.03 3.12
N TYR A 3 14.36 -4.15 3.23
CA TYR A 3 14.57 -2.87 3.89
C TYR A 3 14.66 -3.06 5.41
N THR A 4 15.41 -2.20 6.06
CA THR A 4 15.54 -2.21 7.52
C THR A 4 14.27 -1.63 8.17
N VAL A 5 14.09 -1.90 9.47
CA VAL A 5 12.99 -1.32 10.25
C VAL A 5 13.04 0.22 10.19
N GLU A 6 14.23 0.80 10.26
CA GLU A 6 14.39 2.26 10.19
C GLU A 6 13.93 2.82 8.85
N GLU A 7 14.29 2.16 7.75
CA GLU A 7 13.89 2.59 6.41
C GLU A 7 12.37 2.51 6.25
N ILE A 8 11.76 1.41 6.72
CA ILE A 8 10.32 1.24 6.68
C ILE A 8 9.61 2.29 7.54
N THR A 9 10.12 2.55 8.74
CA THR A 9 9.54 3.56 9.63
C THR A 9 9.57 4.96 9.00
N LYS A 10 10.67 5.34 8.39
CA LYS A 10 10.78 6.62 7.67
C LYS A 10 9.79 6.69 6.51
N ALA A 11 9.68 5.62 5.74
CA ALA A 11 8.77 5.58 4.60
C ALA A 11 7.30 5.66 5.03
N LEU A 12 6.92 4.92 6.08
CA LEU A 12 5.57 4.98 6.63
C LEU A 12 5.25 6.37 7.18
N SER A 13 6.19 6.99 7.90
CA SER A 13 6.01 8.34 8.44
C SER A 13 5.83 9.36 7.33
N LYS A 14 6.62 9.27 6.29
CA LYS A 14 6.53 10.18 5.14
C LYS A 14 5.20 10.03 4.41
N ALA A 15 4.82 8.80 4.13
CA ALA A 15 3.54 8.51 3.46
C ALA A 15 2.36 8.99 4.32
N THR A 16 2.41 8.75 5.62
CA THR A 16 1.38 9.18 6.56
C THR A 16 1.24 10.70 6.56
N GLU A 17 2.35 11.42 6.62
CA GLU A 17 2.37 12.88 6.59
C GLU A 17 1.72 13.42 5.30
N ILE A 18 2.10 12.87 4.16
CA ILE A 18 1.59 13.32 2.85
C ILE A 18 0.08 13.08 2.76
N ILE A 19 -0.38 11.88 3.08
CA ILE A 19 -1.80 11.54 2.96
C ILE A 19 -2.64 12.29 3.98
N ASN A 20 -2.16 12.44 5.20
CA ASN A 20 -2.87 13.22 6.22
C ASN A 20 -3.01 14.69 5.81
N GLN A 21 -1.97 15.26 5.22
CA GLN A 21 -2.03 16.63 4.70
C GLN A 21 -3.05 16.77 3.58
N ARG A 22 -3.08 15.82 2.65
CA ARG A 22 -4.09 15.80 1.57
C ARG A 22 -5.50 15.67 2.14
N THR A 23 -5.67 14.84 3.17
CA THR A 23 -6.97 14.65 3.82
C THR A 23 -7.44 15.91 4.54
N VAL A 24 -6.54 16.62 5.20
CA VAL A 24 -6.85 17.90 5.85
C VAL A 24 -7.27 18.94 4.80
N GLU A 25 -6.60 18.98 3.66
CA GLU A 25 -6.89 19.98 2.62
C GLU A 25 -8.22 19.72 1.91
N LYS A 26 -8.50 18.47 1.55
CA LYS A 26 -9.63 18.17 0.66
C LYS A 26 -10.50 17.00 1.13
N GLY A 27 -10.23 16.42 2.31
CA GLY A 27 -10.92 15.24 2.78
C GLY A 27 -10.46 13.97 2.07
N PHE A 28 -11.20 12.90 2.27
CA PHE A 28 -10.97 11.63 1.58
C PHE A 28 -11.45 11.76 0.13
N ILE A 29 -10.53 11.62 -0.81
CA ILE A 29 -10.84 11.64 -2.24
C ILE A 29 -10.15 10.47 -2.89
N ARG A 30 -10.90 9.63 -3.58
CA ARG A 30 -10.34 8.49 -4.30
C ARG A 30 -9.41 8.98 -5.41
N GLY A 31 -8.23 8.37 -5.48
CA GLY A 31 -7.18 8.78 -6.40
C GLY A 31 -6.32 9.94 -5.92
N TYR A 32 -6.57 10.45 -4.70
CA TYR A 32 -5.80 11.54 -4.12
C TYR A 32 -5.34 11.25 -2.69
N SER A 33 -6.26 10.83 -1.82
CA SER A 33 -5.98 10.60 -0.39
C SER A 33 -6.45 9.23 0.09
N ASP A 34 -6.65 8.29 -0.80
CA ASP A 34 -7.12 6.94 -0.47
C ASP A 34 -5.97 5.99 -0.11
N CYS A 35 -6.31 4.75 0.20
CA CYS A 35 -5.34 3.75 0.64
C CYS A 35 -4.33 3.35 -0.44
N PHE A 36 -4.70 3.41 -1.71
CA PHE A 36 -3.76 3.12 -2.80
C PHE A 36 -2.77 4.26 -2.96
N CYS A 37 -3.21 5.50 -2.79
CA CYS A 37 -2.30 6.64 -2.77
C CYS A 37 -1.32 6.55 -1.60
N PHE A 38 -1.79 6.08 -0.45
CA PHE A 38 -0.94 5.82 0.70
C PHE A 38 0.14 4.77 0.37
N LEU A 39 -0.27 3.66 -0.26
CA LEU A 39 0.67 2.62 -0.69
C LEU A 39 1.71 3.18 -1.66
N ILE A 40 1.29 3.98 -2.64
CA ILE A 40 2.20 4.57 -3.62
C ILE A 40 3.18 5.53 -2.95
N GLU A 41 2.73 6.39 -2.04
CA GLU A 41 3.61 7.30 -1.32
C GLU A 41 4.60 6.54 -0.43
N TYR A 42 4.17 5.44 0.18
CA TYR A 42 5.05 4.55 0.93
C TYR A 42 6.15 3.97 0.03
N ASP A 43 5.77 3.43 -1.12
CA ASP A 43 6.74 2.86 -2.05
C ASP A 43 7.71 3.91 -2.58
N LYS A 44 7.22 5.10 -2.91
CA LYS A 44 8.07 6.21 -3.35
C LYS A 44 9.11 6.57 -2.28
N ALA A 45 8.69 6.63 -1.02
CA ALA A 45 9.58 6.96 0.09
C ALA A 45 10.64 5.88 0.31
N LEU A 46 10.26 4.60 0.19
CA LEU A 46 11.21 3.49 0.29
C LEU A 46 12.28 3.55 -0.79
N ARG A 47 11.93 4.02 -1.98
CA ARG A 47 12.80 3.91 -3.16
C ARG A 47 13.36 5.25 -3.62
N ASN A 48 13.36 6.25 -2.74
CA ASN A 48 13.87 7.60 -3.05
C ASN A 48 13.26 8.16 -4.35
N ASN A 49 11.94 8.04 -4.47
CA ASN A 49 11.15 8.51 -5.62
C ASN A 49 11.41 7.75 -6.94
N LYS A 50 12.09 6.63 -6.89
CA LYS A 50 12.29 5.75 -8.06
C LYS A 50 11.31 4.58 -8.02
N SER A 51 10.02 4.90 -7.90
CA SER A 51 8.97 3.91 -7.71
C SER A 51 8.36 3.48 -9.03
N LYS A 52 8.48 2.19 -9.36
CA LYS A 52 7.77 1.60 -10.50
C LYS A 52 6.27 1.50 -10.21
N ALA A 53 5.89 1.35 -8.95
CA ALA A 53 4.49 1.37 -8.56
C ALA A 53 3.84 2.70 -8.92
N ASP A 54 4.52 3.82 -8.67
CA ASP A 54 4.05 5.14 -9.04
C ASP A 54 3.85 5.25 -10.56
N GLU A 55 4.81 4.75 -11.34
CA GLU A 55 4.71 4.76 -12.80
C GLU A 55 3.50 3.98 -13.31
N ILE A 56 3.23 2.82 -12.70
CA ILE A 56 2.10 1.97 -13.07
C ILE A 56 0.78 2.65 -12.75
N PHE A 57 0.64 3.18 -11.52
CA PHE A 57 -0.63 3.69 -11.02
C PHE A 57 -0.95 5.12 -11.46
N LYS A 58 0.03 5.90 -11.89
CA LYS A 58 -0.21 7.31 -12.25
C LYS A 58 -1.19 7.48 -13.42
N ASN A 59 -1.33 6.48 -14.27
CA ASN A 59 -2.23 6.51 -15.42
C ASN A 59 -3.60 5.88 -15.12
N ILE A 60 -3.80 5.40 -13.90
CA ILE A 60 -5.06 4.79 -13.49
C ILE A 60 -5.92 5.88 -12.87
N LYS A 61 -7.02 6.23 -13.56
CA LYS A 61 -7.96 7.24 -13.10
C LYS A 61 -9.24 6.58 -12.61
N TYR A 62 -9.70 6.97 -11.42
CA TYR A 62 -10.90 6.41 -10.83
C TYR A 62 -11.52 7.39 -9.84
N ASN A 63 -12.85 7.35 -9.72
CA ASN A 63 -13.62 8.17 -8.79
C ASN A 63 -14.38 7.34 -7.77
N SER A 64 -14.28 6.01 -7.84
CA SER A 64 -14.96 5.10 -6.91
C SER A 64 -14.14 3.84 -6.75
N ALA A 65 -14.42 3.08 -5.68
CA ALA A 65 -13.80 1.78 -5.46
C ALA A 65 -14.09 0.82 -6.61
N ARG A 66 -15.31 0.88 -7.15
CA ARG A 66 -15.72 0.04 -8.29
C ARG A 66 -14.90 0.36 -9.54
N GLU A 67 -14.75 1.63 -9.87
CA GLU A 67 -13.94 2.06 -11.01
C GLU A 67 -12.49 1.61 -10.85
N PHE A 68 -11.96 1.74 -9.63
CA PHE A 68 -10.59 1.30 -9.34
C PHE A 68 -10.42 -0.19 -9.62
N LEU A 69 -11.35 -1.03 -9.15
CA LEU A 69 -11.31 -2.47 -9.41
C LEU A 69 -11.40 -2.79 -10.90
N ILE A 70 -12.27 -2.07 -11.63
CA ILE A 70 -12.38 -2.23 -13.08
C ILE A 70 -11.06 -1.89 -13.76
N GLN A 71 -10.43 -0.80 -13.37
CA GLN A 71 -9.13 -0.39 -13.92
C GLN A 71 -8.02 -1.40 -13.60
N LEU A 72 -8.01 -1.95 -12.39
CA LEU A 72 -7.04 -2.98 -12.04
C LEU A 72 -7.20 -4.22 -12.92
N ARG A 73 -8.44 -4.66 -13.15
CA ARG A 73 -8.71 -5.82 -14.01
C ARG A 73 -8.35 -5.55 -15.46
N LYS A 74 -8.72 -4.37 -15.96
CA LYS A 74 -8.43 -3.97 -17.34
C LYS A 74 -6.93 -3.92 -17.62
N ASN A 75 -6.15 -3.48 -16.64
CA ASN A 75 -4.69 -3.38 -16.75
C ASN A 75 -3.97 -4.60 -16.19
N LYS A 76 -4.69 -5.63 -15.78
CA LYS A 76 -4.16 -6.89 -15.23
C LYS A 76 -3.24 -6.67 -14.03
N LEU A 77 -3.63 -5.74 -13.16
CA LEU A 77 -2.82 -5.34 -12.00
C LEU A 77 -3.34 -5.97 -10.70
N ASP A 78 -3.32 -7.31 -10.61
CA ASP A 78 -3.53 -7.97 -9.32
C ASP A 78 -2.28 -7.82 -8.45
N LEU A 79 -2.35 -8.26 -7.20
CA LEU A 79 -1.23 -8.10 -6.28
C LEU A 79 0.03 -8.83 -6.78
N LYS A 80 -0.12 -9.99 -7.40
CA LYS A 80 1.01 -10.74 -7.94
C LYS A 80 1.72 -9.97 -9.04
N THR A 81 0.96 -9.42 -9.97
CA THR A 81 1.50 -8.63 -11.06
C THR A 81 2.15 -7.35 -10.54
N PHE A 82 1.47 -6.66 -9.63
CA PHE A 82 2.02 -5.49 -8.96
C PHE A 82 3.35 -5.81 -8.29
N ALA A 83 3.39 -6.90 -7.51
CA ALA A 83 4.59 -7.30 -6.79
C ALA A 83 5.76 -7.59 -7.74
N ARG A 84 5.47 -8.29 -8.83
CA ARG A 84 6.49 -8.64 -9.83
C ARG A 84 7.13 -7.39 -10.44
N TYR A 85 6.30 -6.42 -10.85
CA TYR A 85 6.81 -5.22 -11.52
C TYR A 85 7.35 -4.17 -10.57
N SER A 86 6.88 -4.15 -9.34
CA SER A 86 7.23 -3.10 -8.39
C SER A 86 8.33 -3.50 -7.39
N GLY A 87 8.89 -4.68 -7.54
CA GLY A 87 9.99 -5.11 -6.68
C GLY A 87 9.55 -5.59 -5.31
N TYR A 88 8.50 -6.41 -5.26
CA TYR A 88 8.03 -7.05 -4.05
C TYR A 88 8.10 -8.56 -4.19
N GLU A 89 8.30 -9.24 -3.07
CA GLU A 89 8.29 -10.70 -2.98
C GLU A 89 6.95 -11.16 -2.41
N ILE A 90 6.25 -12.04 -3.12
CA ILE A 90 5.01 -12.63 -2.62
C ILE A 90 5.34 -13.63 -1.51
N ARG A 91 4.65 -13.49 -0.38
CA ARG A 91 4.81 -14.33 0.80
C ARG A 91 3.48 -15.00 1.13
N ASN A 92 3.31 -16.22 0.67
CA ASN A 92 2.09 -17.00 0.91
C ASN A 92 2.07 -17.60 2.32
N ASN A 93 0.92 -17.52 2.99
CA ASN A 93 0.67 -18.21 4.26
C ASN A 93 1.68 -17.88 5.37
N LEU A 94 2.30 -16.71 5.32
CA LEU A 94 3.23 -16.26 6.34
C LEU A 94 2.64 -15.10 7.14
N ARG A 95 3.10 -15.01 8.37
CA ARG A 95 2.71 -13.91 9.23
C ARG A 95 3.24 -12.59 8.66
N PRO A 96 2.41 -11.53 8.57
CA PRO A 96 2.89 -10.25 8.10
C PRO A 96 4.03 -9.72 8.96
N ARG A 97 5.02 -9.14 8.31
CA ARG A 97 6.09 -8.39 8.95
C ARG A 97 5.88 -6.91 8.75
N TYR A 98 6.44 -6.14 9.65
CA TYR A 98 6.43 -4.68 9.57
C TYR A 98 6.85 -4.21 8.16
N GLY A 99 5.99 -3.44 7.51
CA GLY A 99 6.25 -2.94 6.17
C GLY A 99 5.73 -3.81 5.02
N ASP A 100 5.21 -5.01 5.30
CA ASP A 100 4.56 -5.82 4.26
C ASP A 100 3.27 -5.15 3.79
N ILE A 101 2.90 -5.40 2.54
CA ILE A 101 1.66 -4.87 1.98
C ILE A 101 0.69 -5.99 1.65
N ALA A 102 -0.59 -5.66 1.58
CA ALA A 102 -1.62 -6.57 1.08
C ALA A 102 -2.75 -5.79 0.43
N TYR A 103 -3.44 -6.44 -0.50
CA TYR A 103 -4.70 -5.95 -1.03
C TYR A 103 -5.82 -6.77 -0.40
N THR A 104 -6.82 -6.12 0.14
CA THR A 104 -7.99 -6.77 0.70
C THR A 104 -9.25 -6.11 0.16
N ASP A 105 -10.09 -6.85 -0.54
CA ASP A 105 -11.43 -6.39 -0.99
C ASP A 105 -11.47 -4.94 -1.51
N GLY A 106 -10.51 -4.62 -2.38
CA GLY A 106 -10.42 -3.29 -2.95
C GLY A 106 -9.70 -2.25 -2.10
N SER A 107 -9.09 -2.67 -1.00
CA SER A 107 -8.29 -1.80 -0.14
C SER A 107 -6.83 -2.25 -0.13
N ALA A 108 -5.92 -1.29 -0.10
CA ALA A 108 -4.51 -1.54 0.14
C ALA A 108 -4.21 -1.29 1.62
N ILE A 109 -3.41 -2.15 2.22
CA ILE A 109 -3.04 -2.05 3.62
C ILE A 109 -1.54 -2.31 3.78
N ILE A 110 -0.94 -1.71 4.79
CA ILE A 110 0.47 -1.88 5.10
C ILE A 110 0.59 -2.38 6.54
N ALA A 111 1.44 -3.36 6.76
CA ALA A 111 1.66 -3.89 8.10
C ALA A 111 2.46 -2.90 8.93
N GLY A 112 1.84 -2.38 9.99
CA GLY A 112 2.48 -1.52 10.97
C GLY A 112 2.94 -2.32 12.19
N ASN A 113 3.09 -1.64 13.31
CA ASN A 113 3.54 -2.26 14.56
C ASN A 113 2.36 -2.96 15.25
N GLY A 114 2.15 -4.22 14.92
CA GLY A 114 1.08 -5.04 15.49
C GLY A 114 -0.29 -4.84 14.87
N HIS A 115 -0.45 -3.88 13.97
CA HIS A 115 -1.71 -3.56 13.32
C HIS A 115 -1.49 -3.25 11.84
N TRP A 116 -2.51 -3.52 11.04
CA TRP A 116 -2.56 -3.00 9.68
C TRP A 116 -2.75 -1.48 9.73
N VAL A 117 -2.14 -0.78 8.78
CA VAL A 117 -2.25 0.67 8.63
C VAL A 117 -2.89 0.96 7.29
N THR A 118 -3.88 1.82 7.27
CA THR A 118 -4.63 2.17 6.07
C THR A 118 -5.31 3.52 6.23
N THR A 119 -6.04 3.97 5.20
CA THR A 119 -6.92 5.14 5.30
C THR A 119 -8.37 4.68 5.31
N ASP A 120 -9.28 5.54 5.74
CA ASP A 120 -10.71 5.25 5.67
C ASP A 120 -11.49 6.40 5.04
N GLU A 121 -12.76 6.13 4.73
CA GLU A 121 -13.65 7.08 4.07
C GLU A 121 -14.17 8.19 4.97
N ASN A 122 -13.88 8.13 6.28
CA ASN A 122 -14.40 9.07 7.27
C ASN A 122 -13.54 10.31 7.47
N ASN A 123 -12.66 10.62 6.54
CA ASN A 123 -11.75 11.75 6.60
C ASN A 123 -10.78 11.72 7.80
N SER A 124 -10.52 10.54 8.33
CA SER A 124 -9.62 10.37 9.50
C SER A 124 -8.15 10.31 9.10
N GLY A 125 -7.87 10.27 7.80
CA GLY A 125 -6.50 10.11 7.30
C GLY A 125 -5.97 8.71 7.52
N VAL A 126 -4.67 8.59 7.69
CA VAL A 126 -4.00 7.31 7.96
C VAL A 126 -4.24 6.90 9.41
N LYS A 127 -4.67 5.67 9.62
CA LYS A 127 -4.96 5.14 10.95
C LYS A 127 -4.62 3.67 11.06
N GLN A 128 -4.53 3.20 12.29
CA GLN A 128 -4.39 1.77 12.59
C GLN A 128 -5.72 1.06 12.36
N GLY A 129 -5.67 -0.05 11.66
CA GLY A 129 -6.82 -0.91 11.43
C GLY A 129 -6.78 -2.14 12.33
N ALA A 130 -7.18 -3.29 11.78
CA ALA A 130 -7.23 -4.55 12.50
C ALA A 130 -5.83 -5.01 12.94
N ARG A 131 -5.79 -5.81 14.00
CA ARG A 131 -4.56 -6.47 14.43
C ARG A 131 -4.02 -7.38 13.32
N LEU A 132 -2.70 -7.46 13.24
CA LEU A 132 -2.04 -8.44 12.40
C LEU A 132 -2.36 -9.82 12.96
N GLN A 133 -3.12 -10.60 12.21
CA GLN A 133 -3.50 -11.94 12.61
C GLN A 133 -3.15 -12.92 11.53
N PHE A 134 -2.58 -14.04 11.95
CA PHE A 134 -2.47 -15.20 11.08
C PHE A 134 -3.80 -15.92 11.11
N LYS A 135 -4.54 -15.85 9.99
CA LYS A 135 -5.78 -16.61 9.82
C LYS A 135 -5.66 -17.42 8.55
N GLU A 136 -5.46 -18.69 8.72
CA GLU A 136 -5.23 -19.64 7.64
C GLU A 136 -6.26 -19.53 6.50
N ASN A 137 -7.53 -19.32 6.85
CA ASN A 137 -8.63 -19.31 5.89
C ASN A 137 -8.89 -17.95 5.22
N ARG A 138 -8.16 -16.91 5.60
CA ARG A 138 -8.37 -15.55 5.11
C ARG A 138 -7.08 -14.85 4.74
N MET A 139 -6.00 -15.61 4.59
CA MET A 139 -4.73 -15.03 4.23
C MET A 139 -4.80 -14.51 2.82
N HIS A 140 -4.89 -13.23 2.72
CA HIS A 140 -4.61 -12.54 1.47
C HIS A 140 -3.13 -12.69 1.18
N LEU A 141 -2.76 -12.61 -0.07
CA LEU A 141 -1.37 -12.60 -0.44
C LEU A 141 -0.70 -11.39 0.21
N ILE A 142 0.45 -11.64 0.81
CA ILE A 142 1.29 -10.60 1.40
C ILE A 142 2.46 -10.38 0.49
N ALA A 143 2.83 -9.14 0.25
CA ALA A 143 3.99 -8.79 -0.54
C ALA A 143 4.97 -7.99 0.31
N ARG A 144 6.24 -8.37 0.24
CA ARG A 144 7.31 -7.76 1.02
C ARG A 144 8.21 -6.95 0.10
N PRO A 145 8.46 -5.67 0.40
CA PRO A 145 9.30 -4.87 -0.48
C PRO A 145 10.74 -5.37 -0.48
N LEU A 146 11.29 -5.53 -1.68
CA LEU A 146 12.68 -5.90 -1.87
C LEU A 146 13.50 -4.65 -2.18
N ARG A 147 14.64 -4.53 -1.51
CA ARG A 147 15.62 -3.50 -1.85
C ARG A 147 16.24 -3.85 -3.20
N LYS A 148 16.19 -2.93 -4.13
CA LYS A 148 16.89 -3.09 -5.38
C LYS A 148 18.38 -2.97 -5.14
N GLU A 149 19.14 -3.94 -5.62
CA GLU A 149 20.55 -3.79 -5.72
C GLU A 149 20.85 -2.79 -6.85
N SER A 150 21.60 -1.80 -6.48
CA SER A 150 22.05 -0.79 -7.44
C SER A 150 23.12 -1.37 -8.37
#